data_d70817b417f5eec1df334b15fbb98edc
#
_entry.id   d70817b417f5eec1df334b15fbb98edc
#
_cell.length_a   1.000
_cell.length_b   1.000
_cell.length_c   1.000
_cell.angle_alpha   90.00
_cell.angle_beta   90.00
_cell.angle_gamma   90.00
#
_symmetry.space_group_name_H-M   'P 1'
#
loop_
_entity.id
_entity.type
_entity.pdbx_description
1 polymer ?
#
loop_
_entity_poly.entity_id
_entity_poly.type
_entity_poly.pdbx_seq_one_letter_code
_entity_poly.pdbx_strand_id
1 'polypeptide(L)'
;PPPPPPEPELTYSAEIRRTEYGIPHIRAEDWGSLGYGFGYAYAQDNYCVAMREIVFAAGRSAELMGEDMGNIESDFLFRFLNGDKDAFAEEFVSALPQFARDLAAGYSRGMNRYLEETGLDNLPEGEYGCRNADWVYPIDSVDLFLFLRREALRGSSEQGLFRRAILATTGPDEGAAPAPDALDEDVRALEAAAAELRDIDRGSNGLALGRDATRNGKGMLLGNPHQPWFGSGAWYQAHLTLPG
;
A
#
# COMPACT_ATOMS: atom_id res chain seq x y z
N PRO A 1 0.94 -41.98 -6.12
CA PRO A 1 -0.03 -41.26 -6.91
C PRO A 1 0.65 -40.30 -7.88
N PRO A 2 0.12 -40.10 -9.10
CA PRO A 2 0.65 -39.13 -10.02
C PRO A 2 0.56 -37.72 -9.36
N PRO A 3 1.47 -36.80 -9.70
CA PRO A 3 1.37 -35.44 -9.22
C PRO A 3 0.02 -34.84 -9.64
N PRO A 4 -0.59 -33.97 -8.82
CA PRO A 4 -1.82 -33.30 -9.20
C PRO A 4 -1.60 -32.55 -10.52
N PRO A 5 -2.65 -32.46 -11.38
CA PRO A 5 -2.54 -31.69 -12.61
C PRO A 5 -2.17 -30.23 -12.25
N PRO A 6 -1.35 -29.57 -13.10
CA PRO A 6 -1.02 -28.18 -12.88
C PRO A 6 -2.31 -27.36 -12.77
N GLU A 7 -2.36 -26.45 -11.80
CA GLU A 7 -3.47 -25.51 -11.68
C GLU A 7 -3.64 -24.75 -13.01
N PRO A 8 -4.88 -24.52 -13.45
CA PRO A 8 -5.11 -23.77 -14.69
C PRO A 8 -4.48 -22.39 -14.56
N GLU A 9 -3.68 -22.03 -15.55
CA GLU A 9 -3.07 -20.72 -15.63
C GLU A 9 -4.21 -19.67 -15.73
N LEU A 10 -4.34 -18.82 -14.70
CA LEU A 10 -5.36 -17.77 -14.67
C LEU A 10 -5.06 -16.76 -15.79
N THR A 11 -5.91 -16.70 -16.77
CA THR A 11 -5.80 -15.75 -17.88
C THR A 11 -6.60 -14.50 -17.53
N TYR A 12 -5.91 -13.41 -17.21
CA TYR A 12 -6.54 -12.11 -16.98
C TYR A 12 -6.64 -11.31 -18.28
N SER A 13 -7.75 -10.58 -18.46
CA SER A 13 -7.98 -9.71 -19.62
C SER A 13 -8.75 -8.47 -19.22
N ALA A 14 -8.20 -7.29 -19.56
CA ALA A 14 -8.84 -6.01 -19.29
C ALA A 14 -8.62 -5.04 -20.47
N GLU A 15 -9.60 -4.20 -20.72
CA GLU A 15 -9.48 -3.06 -21.64
C GLU A 15 -9.10 -1.81 -20.83
N ILE A 16 -8.02 -1.13 -21.22
CA ILE A 16 -7.56 0.12 -20.61
C ILE A 16 -7.64 1.22 -21.67
N ARG A 17 -8.43 2.25 -21.40
CA ARG A 17 -8.50 3.48 -22.22
C ARG A 17 -8.13 4.66 -21.36
N ARG A 18 -7.23 5.52 -21.86
CA ARG A 18 -6.86 6.75 -21.16
C ARG A 18 -7.57 7.95 -21.79
N THR A 19 -8.07 8.85 -20.94
CA THR A 19 -8.60 10.16 -21.38
C THR A 19 -7.46 11.08 -21.84
N GLU A 20 -7.81 12.26 -22.33
CA GLU A 20 -6.83 13.29 -22.71
C GLU A 20 -5.92 13.74 -21.56
N TYR A 21 -6.39 13.61 -20.30
CA TYR A 21 -5.61 13.89 -19.08
C TYR A 21 -4.92 12.65 -18.50
N GLY A 22 -4.89 11.55 -19.21
CA GLY A 22 -4.21 10.32 -18.81
C GLY A 22 -4.97 9.45 -17.79
N ILE A 23 -6.18 9.83 -17.36
CA ILE A 23 -6.97 9.04 -16.40
C ILE A 23 -7.36 7.71 -17.04
N PRO A 24 -6.96 6.55 -16.47
CA PRO A 24 -7.32 5.27 -17.03
C PRO A 24 -8.76 4.88 -16.69
N HIS A 25 -9.48 4.46 -17.72
CA HIS A 25 -10.75 3.78 -17.67
C HIS A 25 -10.51 2.30 -17.93
N ILE A 26 -10.77 1.47 -16.96
CA ILE A 26 -10.47 0.04 -16.96
C ILE A 26 -11.76 -0.73 -16.93
N ARG A 27 -11.96 -1.58 -17.94
CA ARG A 27 -13.10 -2.46 -18.06
C ARG A 27 -12.66 -3.91 -18.11
N ALA A 28 -13.30 -4.76 -17.33
CA ALA A 28 -13.07 -6.20 -17.31
C ALA A 28 -14.37 -6.95 -16.99
N GLU A 29 -14.37 -8.26 -17.21
CA GLU A 29 -15.57 -9.10 -17.02
C GLU A 29 -15.61 -9.76 -15.63
N ASP A 30 -14.49 -9.76 -14.90
CA ASP A 30 -14.36 -10.31 -13.54
C ASP A 30 -13.41 -9.49 -12.67
N TRP A 31 -13.42 -9.72 -11.36
CA TRP A 31 -12.62 -8.99 -10.38
C TRP A 31 -11.12 -9.18 -10.56
N GLY A 32 -10.66 -10.38 -10.92
CA GLY A 32 -9.25 -10.65 -11.16
C GLY A 32 -8.73 -9.90 -12.38
N SER A 33 -9.48 -9.94 -13.47
CA SER A 33 -9.18 -9.20 -14.70
C SER A 33 -9.23 -7.67 -14.47
N LEU A 34 -10.19 -7.20 -13.65
CA LEU A 34 -10.24 -5.78 -13.27
C LEU A 34 -9.00 -5.36 -12.48
N GLY A 35 -8.62 -6.18 -11.50
CA GLY A 35 -7.38 -5.98 -10.73
C GLY A 35 -6.16 -5.94 -11.63
N TYR A 36 -6.06 -6.88 -12.58
CA TYR A 36 -4.96 -6.95 -13.55
C TYR A 36 -4.81 -5.67 -14.36
N GLY A 37 -5.89 -5.20 -14.95
CA GLY A 37 -5.88 -3.94 -15.70
C GLY A 37 -5.53 -2.73 -14.83
N PHE A 38 -6.04 -2.71 -13.59
CA PHE A 38 -5.75 -1.62 -12.65
C PHE A 38 -4.29 -1.63 -12.18
N GLY A 39 -3.76 -2.78 -11.80
CA GLY A 39 -2.35 -2.92 -11.40
C GLY A 39 -1.38 -2.56 -12.52
N TYR A 40 -1.69 -2.97 -13.77
CA TYR A 40 -0.90 -2.61 -14.93
C TYR A 40 -0.93 -1.09 -15.22
N ALA A 41 -2.12 -0.47 -15.23
CA ALA A 41 -2.26 0.96 -15.46
C ALA A 41 -1.58 1.79 -14.35
N TYR A 42 -1.71 1.37 -13.09
CA TYR A 42 -1.05 2.01 -11.97
C TYR A 42 0.48 1.90 -12.07
N ALA A 43 0.99 0.73 -12.45
CA ALA A 43 2.41 0.50 -12.63
C ALA A 43 3.02 1.37 -13.73
N GLN A 44 2.30 1.61 -14.82
CA GLN A 44 2.75 2.53 -15.87
C GLN A 44 3.05 3.94 -15.34
N ASP A 45 2.31 4.39 -14.34
CA ASP A 45 2.40 5.74 -13.82
C ASP A 45 3.22 5.85 -12.52
N ASN A 46 3.22 4.79 -11.64
CA ASN A 46 3.72 4.87 -10.27
C ASN A 46 4.46 3.62 -9.80
N TYR A 47 5.03 2.82 -10.69
CA TYR A 47 5.64 1.53 -10.33
C TYR A 47 6.64 1.63 -9.17
N CYS A 48 7.63 2.52 -9.28
CA CYS A 48 8.70 2.65 -8.29
C CYS A 48 8.19 3.10 -6.92
N VAL A 49 7.20 4.02 -6.91
CA VAL A 49 6.56 4.47 -5.66
C VAL A 49 5.85 3.30 -4.98
N ALA A 50 5.06 2.52 -5.74
CA ALA A 50 4.36 1.36 -5.20
C ALA A 50 5.33 0.32 -4.65
N MET A 51 6.37 -0.03 -5.39
CA MET A 51 7.36 -1.03 -4.97
C MET A 51 8.09 -0.62 -3.69
N ARG A 52 8.48 0.66 -3.58
CA ARG A 52 9.11 1.18 -2.37
C ARG A 52 8.20 1.00 -1.15
N GLU A 53 6.94 1.37 -1.26
CA GLU A 53 5.96 1.24 -0.18
C GLU A 53 5.67 -0.23 0.19
N ILE A 54 5.69 -1.13 -0.80
CA ILE A 54 5.56 -2.58 -0.58
C ILE A 54 6.75 -3.13 0.21
N VAL A 55 7.97 -2.71 -0.11
CA VAL A 55 9.19 -3.10 0.62
C VAL A 55 9.11 -2.68 2.09
N PHE A 56 8.66 -1.44 2.37
CA PHE A 56 8.42 -0.97 3.72
C PHE A 56 7.32 -1.78 4.43
N ALA A 57 6.22 -2.06 3.77
CA ALA A 57 5.12 -2.83 4.34
C ALA A 57 5.52 -4.28 4.66
N ALA A 58 6.42 -4.85 3.88
CA ALA A 58 6.98 -6.18 4.11
C ALA A 58 8.03 -6.21 5.24
N GLY A 59 8.41 -5.06 5.81
CA GLY A 59 9.46 -4.96 6.83
C GLY A 59 10.82 -5.39 6.29
N ARG A 60 11.18 -4.97 5.07
CA ARG A 60 12.43 -5.31 4.39
C ARG A 60 13.23 -4.10 3.92
N SER A 61 12.89 -2.91 4.43
CA SER A 61 13.51 -1.67 3.99
C SER A 61 14.99 -1.59 4.35
N ALA A 62 15.38 -1.97 5.57
CA ALA A 62 16.77 -2.01 5.98
C ALA A 62 17.59 -3.04 5.20
N GLU A 63 17.00 -4.23 4.94
CA GLU A 63 17.63 -5.29 4.16
C GLU A 63 17.96 -4.87 2.73
N LEU A 64 17.03 -4.16 2.07
CA LEU A 64 17.05 -3.92 0.63
C LEU A 64 17.50 -2.50 0.25
N MET A 65 17.33 -1.52 1.15
CA MET A 65 17.60 -0.10 0.89
C MET A 65 18.67 0.50 1.83
N GLY A 66 19.13 -0.28 2.82
CA GLY A 66 20.09 0.16 3.83
C GLY A 66 19.44 0.55 5.16
N GLU A 67 20.27 0.64 6.20
CA GLU A 67 19.83 0.87 7.59
C GLU A 67 19.54 2.35 7.92
N ASP A 68 19.80 3.25 7.00
CA ASP A 68 19.61 4.67 7.21
C ASP A 68 18.12 5.08 7.33
N MET A 69 17.87 6.27 7.86
CA MET A 69 16.54 6.91 7.90
C MET A 69 15.45 6.15 8.67
N GLY A 70 15.82 5.36 9.69
CA GLY A 70 14.84 4.64 10.51
C GLY A 70 14.26 3.38 9.85
N ASN A 71 14.94 2.83 8.84
CA ASN A 71 14.51 1.61 8.16
C ASN A 71 14.48 0.40 9.11
N ILE A 72 15.44 0.30 10.04
CA ILE A 72 15.50 -0.80 11.03
C ILE A 72 14.26 -0.77 11.92
N GLU A 73 13.91 0.39 12.48
CA GLU A 73 12.76 0.58 13.35
C GLU A 73 11.45 0.34 12.59
N SER A 74 11.38 0.80 11.34
CA SER A 74 10.25 0.54 10.45
C SER A 74 10.07 -0.95 10.21
N ASP A 75 11.14 -1.65 9.85
CA ASP A 75 11.11 -3.09 9.58
C ASP A 75 10.73 -3.88 10.84
N PHE A 76 11.31 -3.53 11.99
CA PHE A 76 10.94 -4.14 13.26
C PHE A 76 9.42 -4.00 13.53
N LEU A 77 8.89 -2.79 13.37
CA LEU A 77 7.48 -2.51 13.57
C LEU A 77 6.60 -3.35 12.65
N PHE A 78 6.88 -3.33 11.33
CA PHE A 78 6.03 -4.04 10.38
C PHE A 78 6.15 -5.56 10.51
N ARG A 79 7.33 -6.09 10.81
CA ARG A 79 7.50 -7.53 11.13
C ARG A 79 6.76 -7.92 12.41
N PHE A 80 6.79 -7.07 13.42
CA PHE A 80 6.02 -7.31 14.65
C PHE A 80 4.50 -7.31 14.41
N LEU A 81 3.99 -6.31 13.66
CA LEU A 81 2.56 -6.18 13.39
C LEU A 81 2.03 -7.24 12.41
N ASN A 82 2.81 -7.63 11.44
CA ASN A 82 2.38 -8.53 10.38
C ASN A 82 2.68 -10.00 10.70
N GLY A 83 3.65 -10.27 11.56
CA GLY A 83 4.15 -11.61 11.78
C GLY A 83 4.83 -12.19 10.54
N ASP A 84 4.77 -13.51 10.42
CA ASP A 84 5.22 -14.22 9.22
C ASP A 84 4.24 -14.04 8.05
N LYS A 85 4.75 -13.94 6.81
CA LYS A 85 3.92 -13.69 5.62
C LYS A 85 2.90 -14.81 5.38
N ASP A 86 3.26 -16.07 5.61
CA ASP A 86 2.36 -17.20 5.41
C ASP A 86 1.27 -17.22 6.48
N ALA A 87 1.61 -16.95 7.73
CA ALA A 87 0.65 -16.80 8.81
C ALA A 87 -0.32 -15.64 8.57
N PHE A 88 0.18 -14.49 8.08
CA PHE A 88 -0.66 -13.37 7.69
C PHE A 88 -1.63 -13.73 6.56
N ALA A 89 -1.16 -14.48 5.56
CA ALA A 89 -2.00 -14.95 4.46
C ALA A 89 -3.11 -15.89 4.97
N GLU A 90 -2.78 -16.83 5.86
CA GLU A 90 -3.72 -17.79 6.43
C GLU A 90 -4.74 -17.11 7.35
N GLU A 91 -4.31 -16.22 8.23
CA GLU A 91 -5.18 -15.61 9.23
C GLU A 91 -6.00 -14.44 8.66
N PHE A 92 -5.36 -13.56 7.90
CA PHE A 92 -5.99 -12.32 7.45
C PHE A 92 -6.53 -12.41 6.03
N VAL A 93 -5.70 -12.82 5.05
CA VAL A 93 -6.11 -12.80 3.63
C VAL A 93 -7.19 -13.83 3.34
N SER A 94 -7.11 -15.02 3.96
CA SER A 94 -8.10 -16.08 3.77
C SER A 94 -9.51 -15.67 4.24
N ALA A 95 -9.60 -14.80 5.25
CA ALA A 95 -10.86 -14.31 5.79
C ALA A 95 -11.54 -13.24 4.91
N LEU A 96 -10.82 -12.68 3.92
CA LEU A 96 -11.39 -11.67 3.03
C LEU A 96 -12.37 -12.27 2.03
N PRO A 97 -13.35 -11.48 1.56
CA PRO A 97 -14.26 -11.92 0.49
C PRO A 97 -13.49 -12.33 -0.77
N GLN A 98 -14.01 -13.33 -1.50
CA GLN A 98 -13.36 -13.86 -2.71
C GLN A 98 -13.04 -12.75 -3.73
N PHE A 99 -13.98 -11.85 -3.98
CA PHE A 99 -13.77 -10.75 -4.94
C PHE A 99 -12.56 -9.87 -4.59
N ALA A 100 -12.29 -9.65 -3.29
CA ALA A 100 -11.15 -8.85 -2.85
C ALA A 100 -9.83 -9.60 -3.08
N ARG A 101 -9.83 -10.92 -2.84
CA ARG A 101 -8.67 -11.77 -3.14
C ARG A 101 -8.38 -11.83 -4.64
N ASP A 102 -9.42 -12.01 -5.46
CA ASP A 102 -9.28 -12.04 -6.91
C ASP A 102 -8.76 -10.71 -7.45
N LEU A 103 -9.32 -9.59 -6.98
CA LEU A 103 -8.86 -8.24 -7.35
C LEU A 103 -7.38 -8.04 -7.00
N ALA A 104 -6.97 -8.45 -5.81
CA ALA A 104 -5.58 -8.31 -5.37
C ALA A 104 -4.61 -9.21 -6.14
N ALA A 105 -5.01 -10.45 -6.42
CA ALA A 105 -4.24 -11.37 -7.24
C ALA A 105 -4.04 -10.84 -8.66
N GLY A 106 -5.12 -10.34 -9.27
CA GLY A 106 -5.04 -9.68 -10.57
C GLY A 106 -4.15 -8.44 -10.54
N TYR A 107 -4.31 -7.58 -9.54
CA TYR A 107 -3.52 -6.34 -9.40
C TYR A 107 -2.02 -6.63 -9.33
N SER A 108 -1.62 -7.58 -8.49
CA SER A 108 -0.22 -8.00 -8.38
C SER A 108 0.30 -8.56 -9.71
N ARG A 109 -0.51 -9.36 -10.40
CA ARG A 109 -0.15 -9.88 -11.72
C ARG A 109 -0.02 -8.77 -12.77
N GLY A 110 -0.86 -7.74 -12.72
CA GLY A 110 -0.78 -6.57 -13.61
C GLY A 110 0.51 -5.76 -13.40
N MET A 111 0.90 -5.54 -12.14
CA MET A 111 2.17 -4.89 -11.82
C MET A 111 3.37 -5.71 -12.29
N ASN A 112 3.36 -7.03 -12.07
CA ASN A 112 4.42 -7.93 -12.53
C ASN A 112 4.50 -7.95 -14.06
N ARG A 113 3.38 -7.92 -14.76
CA ARG A 113 3.33 -7.84 -16.22
C ARG A 113 4.00 -6.57 -16.76
N TYR A 114 3.75 -5.44 -16.11
CA TYR A 114 4.42 -4.19 -16.46
C TYR A 114 5.95 -4.32 -16.28
N LEU A 115 6.41 -4.92 -15.20
CA LEU A 115 7.84 -5.17 -14.95
C LEU A 115 8.44 -6.10 -16.02
N GLU A 116 7.74 -7.19 -16.34
CA GLU A 116 8.15 -8.15 -17.39
C GLU A 116 8.35 -7.47 -18.75
N GLU A 117 7.43 -6.58 -19.14
CA GLU A 117 7.46 -5.87 -20.43
C GLU A 117 8.48 -4.73 -20.45
N THR A 118 8.61 -4.00 -19.34
CA THR A 118 9.48 -2.83 -19.25
C THR A 118 10.94 -3.24 -19.02
N GLY A 119 11.16 -4.24 -18.16
CA GLY A 119 12.49 -4.64 -17.68
C GLY A 119 13.08 -3.62 -16.69
N LEU A 120 13.97 -4.10 -15.82
CA LEU A 120 14.61 -3.28 -14.78
C LEU A 120 15.38 -2.08 -15.34
N ASP A 121 16.01 -2.27 -16.50
CA ASP A 121 16.84 -1.27 -17.15
C ASP A 121 16.06 -0.05 -17.66
N ASN A 122 14.76 -0.21 -17.88
CA ASN A 122 13.90 0.83 -18.45
C ASN A 122 12.96 1.45 -17.42
N LEU A 123 13.06 1.05 -16.14
CA LEU A 123 12.30 1.71 -15.08
C LEU A 123 12.78 3.17 -14.90
N PRO A 124 11.94 4.04 -14.32
CA PRO A 124 12.30 5.44 -14.08
C PRO A 124 13.57 5.60 -13.23
N GLU A 125 14.33 6.65 -13.51
CA GLU A 125 15.47 7.12 -12.71
C GLU A 125 15.10 8.33 -11.84
N GLY A 126 16.01 8.73 -10.94
CA GLY A 126 15.88 9.90 -10.10
C GLY A 126 15.42 9.58 -8.67
N GLU A 127 15.06 10.59 -7.92
CA GLU A 127 14.72 10.51 -6.49
C GLU A 127 13.61 9.48 -6.18
N TYR A 128 12.62 9.39 -7.07
CA TYR A 128 11.51 8.43 -6.95
C TYR A 128 11.62 7.27 -7.95
N GLY A 129 12.79 7.11 -8.56
CA GLY A 129 13.06 6.05 -9.53
C GLY A 129 13.49 4.75 -8.87
N CYS A 130 13.48 3.67 -9.66
CA CYS A 130 13.91 2.34 -9.21
C CYS A 130 14.63 1.53 -10.30
N ARG A 131 15.26 2.23 -11.27
CA ARG A 131 15.99 1.57 -12.33
C ARG A 131 17.14 0.73 -11.75
N ASN A 132 17.16 -0.57 -12.11
CA ASN A 132 18.14 -1.53 -11.64
C ASN A 132 18.29 -1.62 -10.11
N ALA A 133 17.23 -1.27 -9.37
CA ALA A 133 17.25 -1.34 -7.92
C ALA A 133 17.06 -2.79 -7.44
N ASP A 134 17.92 -3.24 -6.51
CA ASP A 134 17.88 -4.59 -5.95
C ASP A 134 16.60 -4.89 -5.15
N TRP A 135 15.86 -3.83 -4.77
CA TRP A 135 14.60 -3.95 -4.05
C TRP A 135 13.36 -4.08 -4.96
N VAL A 136 13.56 -4.14 -6.28
CA VAL A 136 12.48 -4.42 -7.24
C VAL A 136 12.39 -5.91 -7.50
N TYR A 137 11.24 -6.49 -7.18
CA TYR A 137 10.96 -7.92 -7.35
C TYR A 137 9.48 -8.15 -7.73
N PRO A 138 9.14 -9.31 -8.34
CA PRO A 138 7.75 -9.67 -8.57
C PRO A 138 6.98 -9.83 -7.25
N ILE A 139 5.82 -9.21 -7.15
CA ILE A 139 4.97 -9.23 -5.96
C ILE A 139 3.82 -10.24 -6.11
N ASP A 140 3.26 -10.65 -4.98
CA ASP A 140 2.02 -11.42 -4.91
C ASP A 140 0.88 -10.63 -4.22
N SER A 141 -0.29 -11.25 -4.09
CA SER A 141 -1.43 -10.60 -3.45
C SER A 141 -1.23 -10.34 -1.96
N VAL A 142 -0.37 -11.11 -1.29
CA VAL A 142 -0.07 -10.92 0.14
C VAL A 142 0.74 -9.64 0.32
N ASP A 143 1.71 -9.38 -0.55
CA ASP A 143 2.48 -8.13 -0.55
C ASP A 143 1.57 -6.90 -0.70
N LEU A 144 0.57 -6.99 -1.58
CA LEU A 144 -0.43 -5.93 -1.74
C LEU A 144 -1.27 -5.75 -0.47
N PHE A 145 -1.69 -6.84 0.19
CA PHE A 145 -2.47 -6.73 1.43
C PHE A 145 -1.64 -6.20 2.61
N LEU A 146 -0.35 -6.54 2.69
CA LEU A 146 0.57 -5.93 3.65
C LEU A 146 0.67 -4.41 3.43
N PHE A 147 0.80 -3.98 2.18
CA PHE A 147 0.79 -2.57 1.81
C PHE A 147 -0.53 -1.88 2.19
N LEU A 148 -1.68 -2.46 1.84
CA LEU A 148 -3.00 -1.91 2.20
C LEU A 148 -3.19 -1.81 3.73
N ARG A 149 -2.73 -2.82 4.48
CA ARG A 149 -2.72 -2.77 5.95
C ARG A 149 -1.87 -1.63 6.47
N ARG A 150 -0.66 -1.44 5.92
CA ARG A 150 0.20 -0.32 6.28
C ARG A 150 -0.49 1.02 6.05
N GLU A 151 -1.13 1.21 4.90
CA GLU A 151 -1.85 2.45 4.60
C GLU A 151 -3.06 2.66 5.53
N ALA A 152 -3.78 1.61 5.89
CA ALA A 152 -4.87 1.68 6.86
C ALA A 152 -4.36 2.07 8.26
N LEU A 153 -3.24 1.49 8.71
CA LEU A 153 -2.58 1.83 9.98
C LEU A 153 -2.09 3.28 9.96
N ARG A 154 -1.50 3.72 8.86
CA ARG A 154 -1.04 5.09 8.63
C ARG A 154 -2.19 6.10 8.72
N GLY A 155 -3.34 5.81 8.10
CA GLY A 155 -4.54 6.63 8.22
C GLY A 155 -5.12 6.69 9.63
N SER A 156 -4.93 5.65 10.45
CA SER A 156 -5.38 5.59 11.84
C SER A 156 -4.36 6.12 12.84
N SER A 157 -3.10 6.24 12.46
CA SER A 157 -1.97 6.56 13.35
C SER A 157 -1.77 8.05 13.61
N GLU A 158 -2.44 8.94 12.88
CA GLU A 158 -2.36 10.40 13.07
C GLU A 158 -2.63 10.82 14.53
N GLN A 159 -3.21 9.93 15.34
CA GLN A 159 -3.48 10.16 16.76
C GLN A 159 -2.51 9.45 17.73
N GLY A 160 -1.33 9.05 17.28
CA GLY A 160 -0.32 8.42 18.13
C GLY A 160 -0.59 6.95 18.45
N LEU A 161 -1.44 6.27 17.67
CA LEU A 161 -1.72 4.84 17.84
C LEU A 161 -0.43 4.01 17.62
N PHE A 162 0.37 4.40 16.65
CA PHE A 162 1.69 3.82 16.36
C PHE A 162 2.61 3.93 17.59
N ARG A 163 2.72 5.12 18.16
CA ARG A 163 3.50 5.35 19.37
C ARG A 163 3.02 4.49 20.54
N ARG A 164 1.70 4.36 20.70
CA ARG A 164 1.13 3.52 21.78
C ARG A 164 1.38 2.03 21.57
N ALA A 165 1.31 1.55 20.31
CA ALA A 165 1.59 0.15 20.00
C ALA A 165 3.06 -0.19 20.30
N ILE A 166 3.99 0.68 19.91
CA ILE A 166 5.42 0.50 20.18
C ILE A 166 5.70 0.57 21.68
N LEU A 167 5.17 1.58 22.39
CA LEU A 167 5.33 1.69 23.83
C LEU A 167 4.72 0.51 24.60
N ALA A 168 3.66 -0.11 24.04
CA ALA A 168 3.06 -1.31 24.63
C ALA A 168 3.93 -2.55 24.41
N THR A 169 4.76 -2.59 23.38
CA THR A 169 5.67 -3.72 23.09
C THR A 169 7.04 -3.60 23.74
N THR A 170 7.47 -2.35 24.02
CA THR A 170 8.70 -2.04 24.75
C THR A 170 8.44 -1.74 26.22
N GLY A 171 7.22 -2.00 26.70
CA GLY A 171 6.83 -1.81 28.10
C GLY A 171 7.78 -2.55 29.05
N PRO A 172 8.02 -2.03 30.24
CA PRO A 172 8.95 -2.62 31.19
C PRO A 172 8.55 -4.06 31.48
N ASP A 173 9.52 -4.98 31.41
CA ASP A 173 9.39 -6.25 32.10
C ASP A 173 8.88 -5.96 33.50
N GLU A 174 7.87 -6.69 33.95
CA GLU A 174 7.28 -6.52 35.30
C GLU A 174 8.41 -6.61 36.34
N GLY A 175 8.98 -5.48 36.73
CA GLY A 175 10.01 -5.39 37.75
C GLY A 175 11.19 -4.48 37.49
N ALA A 176 11.43 -3.98 36.31
CA ALA A 176 12.48 -3.01 36.05
C ALA A 176 11.89 -1.76 35.42
N ALA A 177 11.88 -0.63 36.12
CA ALA A 177 11.71 0.65 35.49
C ALA A 177 12.90 0.85 34.54
N PRO A 178 12.69 1.05 33.22
CA PRO A 178 13.80 1.31 32.30
C PRO A 178 14.51 2.57 32.77
N ALA A 179 15.85 2.58 32.63
CA ALA A 179 16.61 3.77 32.91
C ALA A 179 16.05 4.90 32.01
N PRO A 180 15.78 6.11 32.56
CA PRO A 180 15.18 7.22 31.81
C PRO A 180 15.92 7.56 30.51
N ASP A 181 17.23 7.30 30.48
CA ASP A 181 18.10 7.64 29.33
C ASP A 181 18.01 6.63 28.17
N ALA A 182 17.76 5.34 28.43
CA ALA A 182 17.60 4.32 27.38
C ALA A 182 16.24 4.44 26.64
N LEU A 183 15.17 4.72 27.39
CA LEU A 183 13.85 5.00 26.84
C LEU A 183 13.86 6.25 25.93
N ASP A 184 14.73 7.20 26.21
CA ASP A 184 14.79 8.48 25.50
C ASP A 184 15.43 8.31 24.10
N GLU A 185 16.33 7.37 23.91
CA GLU A 185 17.00 7.11 22.63
C GLU A 185 16.14 6.25 21.68
N ASP A 186 15.55 5.16 22.20
CA ASP A 186 14.62 4.31 21.45
C ASP A 186 13.31 5.07 21.11
N VAL A 187 12.78 5.86 22.06
CA VAL A 187 11.62 6.72 21.83
C VAL A 187 11.92 7.82 20.83
N ARG A 188 13.13 8.39 20.81
CA ARG A 188 13.53 9.39 19.81
C ARG A 188 13.71 8.78 18.42
N ALA A 189 14.29 7.58 18.30
CA ALA A 189 14.40 6.86 17.04
C ALA A 189 13.01 6.54 16.47
N LEU A 190 12.09 6.11 17.33
CA LEU A 190 10.69 5.87 16.98
C LEU A 190 9.92 7.15 16.67
N GLU A 191 10.20 8.25 17.36
CA GLU A 191 9.64 9.57 17.05
C GLU A 191 10.19 10.12 15.75
N ALA A 192 11.44 9.84 15.40
CA ALA A 192 12.03 10.21 14.12
C ALA A 192 11.40 9.42 12.96
N ALA A 193 11.28 8.10 13.10
CA ALA A 193 10.58 7.25 12.12
C ALA A 193 9.09 7.63 11.99
N ALA A 194 8.43 8.02 13.08
CA ALA A 194 7.06 8.51 13.07
C ALA A 194 6.94 9.96 12.58
N ALA A 195 7.98 10.77 12.68
CA ALA A 195 7.99 12.16 12.21
C ALA A 195 8.00 12.23 10.68
N GLU A 196 8.70 11.34 10.01
CA GLU A 196 8.65 11.21 8.55
C GLU A 196 7.23 10.92 8.03
N LEU A 197 6.42 10.23 8.85
CA LEU A 197 5.01 9.98 8.58
C LEU A 197 4.11 11.19 8.94
N ARG A 198 4.60 12.15 9.76
CA ARG A 198 3.84 13.31 10.24
C ARG A 198 4.05 14.59 9.44
N ASP A 199 5.19 14.72 8.76
CA ASP A 199 5.58 15.98 8.08
C ASP A 199 4.84 16.20 6.75
N ILE A 200 3.75 15.49 6.55
CA ILE A 200 2.85 15.67 5.44
C ILE A 200 1.68 16.51 5.92
N ASP A 201 1.62 17.75 5.43
CA ASP A 201 0.51 18.68 5.67
C ASP A 201 -0.79 18.07 5.10
N ARG A 202 -1.54 17.39 5.96
CA ARG A 202 -2.77 16.68 5.63
C ARG A 202 -3.96 17.41 6.20
N GLY A 203 -4.97 17.51 5.39
CA GLY A 203 -6.24 18.09 5.80
C GLY A 203 -7.35 17.63 4.87
N SER A 204 -8.56 18.07 5.15
CA SER A 204 -9.69 17.85 4.25
C SER A 204 -10.77 18.84 4.55
N ASN A 205 -11.45 19.31 3.51
CA ASN A 205 -12.66 20.10 3.63
C ASN A 205 -13.84 19.29 3.14
N GLY A 206 -14.96 19.39 3.83
CA GLY A 206 -16.23 18.81 3.42
C GLY A 206 -17.35 19.82 3.57
N LEU A 207 -18.21 19.90 2.55
CA LEU A 207 -19.45 20.65 2.59
C LEU A 207 -20.61 19.73 2.23
N ALA A 208 -21.55 19.55 3.16
CA ALA A 208 -22.76 18.79 2.92
C ALA A 208 -23.97 19.74 2.86
N LEU A 209 -24.75 19.61 1.80
CA LEU A 209 -26.03 20.31 1.63
C LEU A 209 -27.17 19.32 1.76
N GLY A 210 -28.12 19.62 2.63
CA GLY A 210 -29.36 18.88 2.77
C GLY A 210 -30.28 19.08 1.57
N ARG A 211 -31.36 18.27 1.50
CA ARG A 211 -32.35 18.31 0.41
C ARG A 211 -32.96 19.71 0.17
N ASP A 212 -33.17 20.46 1.24
CA ASP A 212 -33.84 21.75 1.19
C ASP A 212 -32.95 22.86 0.62
N ALA A 213 -31.65 22.65 0.58
CA ALA A 213 -30.64 23.54 0.01
C ALA A 213 -30.27 23.23 -1.45
N THR A 214 -30.87 22.20 -2.05
CA THR A 214 -30.54 21.74 -3.41
C THR A 214 -31.74 21.85 -4.35
N ARG A 215 -31.50 22.21 -5.62
CA ARG A 215 -32.58 22.35 -6.62
C ARG A 215 -33.27 21.02 -6.96
N ASN A 216 -32.57 19.90 -6.83
CA ASN A 216 -33.06 18.56 -7.16
C ASN A 216 -33.71 17.85 -5.95
N GLY A 217 -33.79 18.49 -4.77
CA GLY A 217 -34.31 17.91 -3.55
C GLY A 217 -33.53 16.71 -3.02
N LYS A 218 -32.25 16.51 -3.46
CA LYS A 218 -31.36 15.46 -2.99
C LYS A 218 -30.17 16.06 -2.26
N GLY A 219 -29.56 15.29 -1.37
CA GLY A 219 -28.32 15.72 -0.71
C GLY A 219 -27.20 15.92 -1.71
N MET A 220 -26.29 16.86 -1.44
CA MET A 220 -25.05 17.06 -2.16
C MET A 220 -23.88 17.05 -1.18
N LEU A 221 -22.77 16.46 -1.58
CA LEU A 221 -21.53 16.45 -0.84
C LEU A 221 -20.40 16.94 -1.74
N LEU A 222 -19.67 17.95 -1.27
CA LEU A 222 -18.35 18.31 -1.78
C LEU A 222 -17.33 17.77 -0.79
N GLY A 223 -16.49 16.85 -1.23
CA GLY A 223 -15.32 16.36 -0.49
C GLY A 223 -14.07 16.88 -1.17
N ASN A 224 -13.20 17.53 -0.42
CA ASN A 224 -11.92 18.04 -0.90
C ASN A 224 -10.79 17.56 0.02
N PRO A 225 -10.26 16.35 -0.23
CA PRO A 225 -9.14 15.84 0.54
C PRO A 225 -7.87 16.61 0.20
N HIS A 226 -7.09 16.99 1.22
CA HIS A 226 -5.78 17.58 1.07
C HIS A 226 -4.74 16.51 1.31
N GLN A 227 -4.08 16.07 0.27
CA GLN A 227 -3.04 15.04 0.30
C GLN A 227 -1.81 15.54 -0.47
N PRO A 228 -0.60 15.02 -0.15
CA PRO A 228 0.60 15.35 -0.90
C PRO A 228 0.45 15.00 -2.38
N TRP A 229 1.11 15.77 -3.22
CA TRP A 229 1.10 15.54 -4.68
C TRP A 229 2.24 14.63 -5.14
N PHE A 230 2.95 14.02 -4.20
CA PHE A 230 4.10 13.15 -4.43
C PHE A 230 4.09 11.96 -3.47
N GLY A 231 4.85 10.93 -3.82
CA GLY A 231 4.96 9.69 -3.04
C GLY A 231 3.63 8.94 -2.92
N SER A 232 3.50 8.11 -1.90
CA SER A 232 2.30 7.31 -1.62
C SER A 232 1.08 8.15 -1.21
N GLY A 233 1.29 9.41 -0.85
CA GLY A 233 0.21 10.35 -0.54
C GLY A 233 -0.51 10.90 -1.77
N ALA A 234 0.10 10.81 -2.96
CA ALA A 234 -0.51 11.23 -4.21
C ALA A 234 -1.59 10.21 -4.63
N TRP A 235 -2.84 10.63 -4.58
CA TRP A 235 -3.94 9.76 -4.93
C TRP A 235 -4.03 9.52 -6.43
N TYR A 236 -4.20 8.26 -6.80
CA TYR A 236 -4.36 7.85 -8.18
C TYR A 236 -5.83 7.85 -8.58
N GLN A 237 -6.13 8.53 -9.69
CA GLN A 237 -7.49 8.58 -10.21
C GLN A 237 -7.66 7.53 -11.32
N ALA A 238 -8.65 6.65 -11.16
CA ALA A 238 -9.02 5.66 -12.16
C ALA A 238 -10.54 5.46 -12.19
N HIS A 239 -11.08 5.02 -13.33
CA HIS A 239 -12.47 4.60 -13.46
C HIS A 239 -12.50 3.10 -13.72
N LEU A 240 -13.12 2.34 -12.82
CA LEU A 240 -13.21 0.89 -12.87
C LEU A 240 -14.63 0.46 -13.26
N THR A 241 -14.75 -0.46 -14.21
CA THR A 241 -16.04 -0.94 -14.72
C THR A 241 -16.08 -2.47 -14.77
N LEU A 242 -17.03 -3.04 -14.07
CA LEU A 242 -17.48 -4.42 -14.25
C LEU A 242 -18.88 -4.42 -14.87
N PRO A 243 -19.27 -5.41 -15.69
CA PRO A 243 -20.65 -5.62 -16.09
C PRO A 243 -21.52 -5.83 -14.86
N GLY A 244 -22.66 -5.16 -14.78
CA GLY A 244 -23.63 -5.29 -13.69
C GLY A 244 -24.55 -6.49 -13.88
#